data_5d8041d3c9299d8e33fda76b3afd1df1
#
_entry.id   5d8041d3c9299d8e33fda76b3afd1df1
#
_cell.length_a   1.000
_cell.length_b   1.000
_cell.length_c   1.000
_cell.angle_alpha   90.00
_cell.angle_beta   90.00
_cell.angle_gamma   90.00
#
_symmetry.space_group_name_H-M   'P 1'
#
loop_
_entity.id
_entity.type
_entity.pdbx_description
1 polymer ?
#
loop_
_entity_poly.entity_id
_entity_poly.type
_entity_poly.pdbx_seq_one_letter_code
_entity_poly.pdbx_strand_id
1 'polypeptide(L)'
;YEKFKSAGWASISLPLEIGGGGMPYLLSAGTLEILCTANMAFVLGPGLSIGAISGINQHASQEQKDLYLPNLVSGEWTGTMNLSEPQSGSDLNHLTTKAEPQEDGTYKITGTKIWIGSGEHDLSENIVHLVLARVPDSPEGTKGISMFIVPKYIVNDDSSLGERNNVNCISIEEKLGIHGSPTCVMEYNGAIGYLVGEKNRGLSYMFTTINEARIRVGGHGLACTTGALQGAAQYARDRVQGRPVGMSKEDAKNSTIIDHADVRRMLMTIKAYSDAMRYMMYDNQMMLDFLYFGNDDQREYGEARGGLLTPISKSWISDLSVELTSMAIQIYGGMGYVEETGVAQYYRAVSYTHLRAHETIN
;
A
#
# COMPACT_ATOMS: atom_id res chain seq x y z
N TYR A 1 -6.87 16.22 2.35
CA TYR A 1 -7.51 14.97 2.79
C TYR A 1 -9.03 15.09 2.76
N GLU A 2 -9.63 16.16 3.30
CA GLU A 2 -11.08 16.35 3.38
C GLU A 2 -11.83 16.21 2.04
N LYS A 3 -11.29 16.77 0.96
CA LYS A 3 -11.87 16.58 -0.40
C LYS A 3 -11.83 15.14 -0.88
N PHE A 4 -10.79 14.39 -0.52
CA PHE A 4 -10.63 12.98 -0.86
C PHE A 4 -11.64 12.12 -0.07
N LYS A 5 -11.75 12.39 1.23
CA LYS A 5 -12.66 11.73 2.16
C LYS A 5 -14.12 11.98 1.76
N SER A 6 -14.53 13.24 1.61
CA SER A 6 -15.92 13.61 1.27
C SER A 6 -16.39 13.11 -0.09
N ALA A 7 -15.46 12.84 -1.02
CA ALA A 7 -15.77 12.24 -2.31
C ALA A 7 -15.85 10.70 -2.28
N GLY A 8 -15.61 10.06 -1.14
CA GLY A 8 -15.71 8.60 -0.96
C GLY A 8 -14.60 7.77 -1.61
N TRP A 9 -13.49 8.41 -2.00
CA TRP A 9 -12.41 7.68 -2.68
C TRP A 9 -11.72 6.64 -1.82
N ALA A 10 -11.72 6.83 -0.48
CA ALA A 10 -11.11 5.89 0.46
C ALA A 10 -11.85 4.56 0.54
N SER A 11 -13.16 4.54 0.24
CA SER A 11 -14.05 3.39 0.45
C SER A 11 -14.77 2.92 -0.82
N ILE A 12 -14.31 3.35 -2.00
CA ILE A 12 -15.03 3.16 -3.27
C ILE A 12 -15.42 1.71 -3.57
N SER A 13 -14.57 0.73 -3.26
CA SER A 13 -14.81 -0.71 -3.48
C SER A 13 -15.10 -1.51 -2.22
N LEU A 14 -15.19 -0.84 -1.06
CA LEU A 14 -15.59 -1.52 0.16
C LEU A 14 -17.08 -1.92 0.10
N PRO A 15 -17.48 -3.02 0.78
CA PRO A 15 -18.84 -3.50 0.78
C PRO A 15 -19.88 -2.45 1.25
N LEU A 16 -21.06 -2.46 0.64
CA LEU A 16 -22.17 -1.57 1.02
C LEU A 16 -22.62 -1.80 2.46
N GLU A 17 -22.56 -3.05 2.93
CA GLU A 17 -23.00 -3.47 4.27
C GLU A 17 -22.24 -2.79 5.39
N ILE A 18 -21.01 -2.36 5.12
CA ILE A 18 -20.17 -1.61 6.08
C ILE A 18 -20.09 -0.13 5.78
N GLY A 19 -20.92 0.37 4.85
CA GLY A 19 -20.95 1.78 4.46
C GLY A 19 -19.98 2.15 3.33
N GLY A 20 -19.41 1.18 2.62
CA GLY A 20 -18.55 1.42 1.46
C GLY A 20 -19.33 1.78 0.20
N GLY A 21 -18.61 2.10 -0.89
CA GLY A 21 -19.18 2.48 -2.18
C GLY A 21 -19.73 1.31 -3.01
N GLY A 22 -19.39 0.07 -2.68
CA GLY A 22 -19.83 -1.14 -3.39
C GLY A 22 -19.46 -1.19 -4.87
N MET A 23 -18.49 -0.38 -5.30
CA MET A 23 -18.07 -0.33 -6.70
C MET A 23 -17.11 -1.49 -7.03
N PRO A 24 -17.10 -1.94 -8.29
CA PRO A 24 -16.19 -3.01 -8.71
C PRO A 24 -14.73 -2.71 -8.38
N TYR A 25 -13.98 -3.73 -7.99
CA TYR A 25 -12.54 -3.62 -7.75
C TYR A 25 -11.77 -3.19 -9.00
N LEU A 26 -12.25 -3.58 -10.18
CA LEU A 26 -11.69 -3.12 -11.46
C LEU A 26 -11.74 -1.58 -11.59
N LEU A 27 -12.82 -0.92 -11.15
CA LEU A 27 -12.91 0.54 -11.13
C LEU A 27 -11.94 1.15 -10.10
N SER A 28 -11.81 0.51 -8.93
CA SER A 28 -10.83 0.92 -7.91
C SER A 28 -9.39 0.85 -8.43
N ALA A 29 -9.06 -0.15 -9.26
CA ALA A 29 -7.73 -0.26 -9.88
C ALA A 29 -7.41 0.95 -10.77
N GLY A 30 -8.36 1.36 -11.62
CA GLY A 30 -8.18 2.53 -12.48
C GLY A 30 -8.04 3.83 -11.69
N THR A 31 -8.85 4.01 -10.65
CA THR A 31 -8.75 5.20 -9.78
C THR A 31 -7.44 5.22 -9.00
N LEU A 32 -6.98 4.07 -8.49
CA LEU A 32 -5.70 3.93 -7.80
C LEU A 32 -4.52 4.31 -8.72
N GLU A 33 -4.49 3.82 -9.96
CA GLU A 33 -3.46 4.17 -10.93
C GLU A 33 -3.39 5.68 -11.15
N ILE A 34 -4.53 6.35 -11.37
CA ILE A 34 -4.59 7.81 -11.59
C ILE A 34 -4.11 8.58 -10.35
N LEU A 35 -4.64 8.25 -9.19
CA LEU A 35 -4.32 8.94 -7.94
C LEU A 35 -2.86 8.75 -7.54
N CYS A 36 -2.32 7.54 -7.67
CA CYS A 36 -0.92 7.26 -7.37
C CYS A 36 0.04 7.90 -8.37
N THR A 37 -0.35 7.99 -9.66
CA THR A 37 0.44 8.72 -10.68
C THR A 37 0.53 10.20 -10.34
N ALA A 38 -0.55 10.78 -9.80
CA ALA A 38 -0.60 12.18 -9.39
C ALA A 38 0.16 12.45 -8.08
N ASN A 39 -0.05 11.63 -7.05
CA ASN A 39 0.62 11.77 -5.74
C ASN A 39 0.57 10.47 -4.92
N MET A 40 1.54 9.59 -5.14
CA MET A 40 1.61 8.33 -4.42
C MET A 40 1.83 8.50 -2.91
N ALA A 41 2.59 9.50 -2.47
CA ALA A 41 2.85 9.74 -1.06
C ALA A 41 1.57 10.01 -0.26
N PHE A 42 0.64 10.76 -0.86
CA PHE A 42 -0.67 11.01 -0.27
C PHE A 42 -1.54 9.75 -0.22
N VAL A 43 -1.59 8.99 -1.33
CA VAL A 43 -2.52 7.83 -1.46
C VAL A 43 -2.12 6.65 -0.57
N LEU A 44 -0.84 6.53 -0.23
CA LEU A 44 -0.34 5.44 0.64
C LEU A 44 -1.04 5.40 2.00
N GLY A 45 -1.21 6.53 2.67
CA GLY A 45 -1.84 6.60 3.99
C GLY A 45 -3.28 6.06 3.99
N PRO A 46 -4.21 6.67 3.24
CA PRO A 46 -5.58 6.14 3.09
C PRO A 46 -5.63 4.70 2.58
N GLY A 47 -4.70 4.32 1.69
CA GLY A 47 -4.61 2.97 1.15
C GLY A 47 -4.36 1.88 2.20
N LEU A 48 -3.59 2.16 3.25
CA LEU A 48 -3.34 1.23 4.35
C LEU A 48 -4.59 0.98 5.19
N SER A 49 -5.48 1.98 5.31
CA SER A 49 -6.75 1.84 6.05
C SER A 49 -7.64 0.74 5.48
N ILE A 50 -7.62 0.52 4.16
CA ILE A 50 -8.43 -0.53 3.53
C ILE A 50 -8.02 -1.92 4.02
N GLY A 51 -6.71 -2.16 4.17
CA GLY A 51 -6.24 -3.42 4.75
C GLY A 51 -6.71 -3.59 6.20
N ALA A 52 -6.65 -2.55 7.02
CA ALA A 52 -7.14 -2.59 8.39
C ALA A 52 -8.67 -2.83 8.44
N ILE A 53 -9.45 -2.16 7.58
CA ILE A 53 -10.89 -2.38 7.44
C ILE A 53 -11.19 -3.84 7.08
N SER A 54 -10.48 -4.40 6.09
CA SER A 54 -10.66 -5.80 5.67
C SER A 54 -10.35 -6.77 6.81
N GLY A 55 -9.26 -6.54 7.56
CA GLY A 55 -8.89 -7.36 8.71
C GLY A 55 -9.93 -7.32 9.83
N ILE A 56 -10.44 -6.14 10.19
CA ILE A 56 -11.48 -5.96 11.18
C ILE A 56 -12.79 -6.59 10.70
N ASN A 57 -13.20 -6.30 9.47
CA ASN A 57 -14.47 -6.79 8.92
C ASN A 57 -14.53 -8.33 8.87
N GLN A 58 -13.43 -9.00 8.59
CA GLN A 58 -13.43 -10.46 8.48
C GLN A 58 -13.24 -11.18 9.81
N HIS A 59 -12.50 -10.60 10.75
CA HIS A 59 -12.00 -11.34 11.91
C HIS A 59 -12.40 -10.78 13.28
N ALA A 60 -12.86 -9.53 13.36
CA ALA A 60 -13.25 -8.91 14.62
C ALA A 60 -14.65 -9.35 15.07
N SER A 61 -14.95 -9.17 16.36
CA SER A 61 -16.31 -9.37 16.90
C SER A 61 -17.29 -8.34 16.32
N GLN A 62 -18.60 -8.60 16.46
CA GLN A 62 -19.60 -7.65 15.96
C GLN A 62 -19.49 -6.31 16.68
N GLU A 63 -19.27 -6.30 17.99
CA GLU A 63 -19.10 -5.08 18.80
C GLU A 63 -17.89 -4.27 18.29
N GLN A 64 -16.77 -4.93 17.99
CA GLN A 64 -15.60 -4.26 17.44
C GLN A 64 -15.87 -3.69 16.03
N LYS A 65 -16.61 -4.43 15.19
CA LYS A 65 -17.01 -3.93 13.87
C LYS A 65 -17.88 -2.68 13.98
N ASP A 66 -18.88 -2.73 14.82
CA ASP A 66 -19.84 -1.61 15.03
C ASP A 66 -19.11 -0.37 15.57
N LEU A 67 -18.07 -0.56 16.39
CA LEU A 67 -17.31 0.52 17.00
C LEU A 67 -16.30 1.16 16.05
N TYR A 68 -15.58 0.39 15.25
CA TYR A 68 -14.44 0.87 14.47
C TYR A 68 -14.72 1.09 12.98
N LEU A 69 -15.55 0.23 12.35
CA LEU A 69 -15.71 0.27 10.89
C LEU A 69 -16.38 1.55 10.38
N PRO A 70 -17.42 2.12 11.01
CA PRO A 70 -18.07 3.31 10.47
C PRO A 70 -17.10 4.47 10.25
N ASN A 71 -16.25 4.78 11.23
CA ASN A 71 -15.29 5.87 11.14
C ASN A 71 -14.07 5.55 10.26
N LEU A 72 -13.68 4.27 10.17
CA LEU A 72 -12.62 3.85 9.25
C LEU A 72 -13.08 3.90 7.79
N VAL A 73 -14.31 3.46 7.51
CA VAL A 73 -14.88 3.44 6.14
C VAL A 73 -15.18 4.85 5.65
N SER A 74 -15.69 5.73 6.51
CA SER A 74 -15.91 7.14 6.18
C SER A 74 -14.60 7.92 5.97
N GLY A 75 -13.48 7.42 6.52
CA GLY A 75 -12.17 8.09 6.51
C GLY A 75 -12.01 9.13 7.62
N GLU A 76 -12.93 9.23 8.59
CA GLU A 76 -12.73 10.03 9.80
C GLU A 76 -11.57 9.50 10.64
N TRP A 77 -11.38 8.19 10.61
CA TRP A 77 -10.21 7.50 11.16
C TRP A 77 -9.43 6.78 10.08
N THR A 78 -8.16 6.56 10.34
CA THR A 78 -7.27 5.77 9.47
C THR A 78 -6.82 4.50 10.17
N GLY A 79 -6.35 3.54 9.40
CA GLY A 79 -5.88 2.26 9.91
C GLY A 79 -4.46 1.94 9.45
N THR A 80 -3.73 1.18 10.25
CA THR A 80 -2.35 0.75 9.96
C THR A 80 -2.14 -0.74 10.29
N MET A 81 -1.08 -1.31 9.73
CA MET A 81 -0.60 -2.67 10.03
C MET A 81 0.73 -2.59 10.75
N ASN A 82 0.86 -3.22 11.92
CA ASN A 82 2.04 -3.17 12.76
C ASN A 82 2.60 -4.57 13.00
N LEU A 83 3.49 -5.01 12.11
CA LEU A 83 4.10 -6.34 12.15
C LEU A 83 5.55 -6.29 12.61
N SER A 84 6.39 -5.60 11.81
CA SER A 84 7.85 -5.63 11.92
C SER A 84 8.36 -5.03 13.21
N GLU A 85 9.41 -5.63 13.74
CA GLU A 85 10.21 -5.14 14.87
C GLU A 85 11.68 -5.06 14.45
N PRO A 86 12.56 -4.34 15.18
CA PRO A 86 13.96 -4.21 14.80
C PRO A 86 14.69 -5.54 14.53
N GLN A 87 14.35 -6.59 15.28
CA GLN A 87 14.90 -7.94 15.16
C GLN A 87 14.03 -8.91 14.35
N SER A 88 12.84 -8.50 13.91
CA SER A 88 11.83 -9.39 13.32
C SER A 88 11.08 -8.69 12.18
N GLY A 89 11.58 -8.87 10.96
CA GLY A 89 10.99 -8.32 9.73
C GLY A 89 10.36 -9.43 8.87
N SER A 90 11.11 -9.99 7.93
CA SER A 90 10.63 -11.10 7.09
C SER A 90 10.39 -12.38 7.90
N ASP A 91 11.18 -12.62 8.94
CA ASP A 91 10.96 -13.69 9.90
C ASP A 91 10.29 -13.16 11.18
N LEU A 92 9.01 -13.47 11.35
CA LEU A 92 8.21 -13.07 12.53
C LEU A 92 8.34 -14.05 13.72
N ASN A 93 9.15 -15.11 13.61
CA ASN A 93 9.39 -16.01 14.75
C ASN A 93 10.01 -15.28 15.94
N HIS A 94 10.77 -14.23 15.69
CA HIS A 94 11.47 -13.42 16.70
C HIS A 94 10.68 -12.22 17.21
N LEU A 95 9.38 -12.13 16.91
CA LEU A 95 8.51 -11.08 17.41
C LEU A 95 8.43 -11.12 18.94
N THR A 96 8.71 -9.98 19.59
CA THR A 96 8.82 -9.84 21.04
C THR A 96 7.76 -8.94 21.68
N THR A 97 7.02 -8.16 20.91
CA THR A 97 5.91 -7.33 21.42
C THR A 97 4.95 -8.21 22.23
N LYS A 98 4.66 -7.80 23.48
CA LYS A 98 3.83 -8.53 24.43
C LYS A 98 2.43 -7.95 24.52
N ALA A 99 1.46 -8.81 24.81
CA ALA A 99 0.07 -8.45 25.09
C ALA A 99 -0.33 -9.11 26.42
N GLU A 100 -0.29 -8.35 27.51
CA GLU A 100 -0.60 -8.85 28.86
C GLU A 100 -2.10 -8.67 29.14
N PRO A 101 -2.85 -9.76 29.41
CA PRO A 101 -4.29 -9.69 29.66
C PRO A 101 -4.59 -8.90 30.95
N GLN A 102 -5.69 -8.13 30.93
CA GLN A 102 -6.19 -7.37 32.05
C GLN A 102 -7.52 -7.98 32.56
N GLU A 103 -7.92 -7.62 33.80
CA GLU A 103 -9.14 -8.13 34.43
C GLU A 103 -10.43 -7.70 33.70
N ASP A 104 -10.39 -6.58 32.99
CA ASP A 104 -11.49 -6.04 32.19
C ASP A 104 -11.62 -6.62 30.77
N GLY A 105 -10.78 -7.60 30.44
CA GLY A 105 -10.76 -8.25 29.12
C GLY A 105 -9.92 -7.52 28.07
N THR A 106 -9.33 -6.36 28.38
CA THR A 106 -8.37 -5.67 27.52
C THR A 106 -6.98 -6.27 27.66
N TYR A 107 -6.02 -5.77 26.90
CA TYR A 107 -4.63 -6.17 26.95
C TYR A 107 -3.72 -4.94 27.02
N LYS A 108 -2.65 -5.04 27.80
CA LYS A 108 -1.55 -4.07 27.75
C LYS A 108 -0.53 -4.50 26.73
N ILE A 109 -0.38 -3.70 25.68
CA ILE A 109 0.57 -3.94 24.60
C ILE A 109 1.88 -3.21 24.90
N THR A 110 3.00 -3.94 24.88
CA THR A 110 4.33 -3.37 25.15
C THR A 110 5.33 -3.88 24.12
N GLY A 111 6.00 -2.96 23.41
CA GLY A 111 7.00 -3.28 22.40
C GLY A 111 7.21 -2.14 21.41
N THR A 112 8.07 -2.37 20.42
CA THR A 112 8.39 -1.38 19.38
C THR A 112 8.18 -1.98 18.01
N LYS A 113 7.43 -1.25 17.17
CA LYS A 113 7.18 -1.61 15.77
C LYS A 113 7.88 -0.62 14.85
N ILE A 114 8.50 -1.13 13.79
CA ILE A 114 9.23 -0.33 12.79
C ILE A 114 8.58 -0.42 11.41
N TRP A 115 8.91 0.53 10.55
CA TRP A 115 8.42 0.63 9.18
C TRP A 115 6.90 0.82 9.06
N ILE A 116 6.29 1.48 10.07
CA ILE A 116 4.85 1.67 10.08
C ILE A 116 4.47 2.87 9.22
N GLY A 117 3.94 2.60 8.04
CA GLY A 117 3.43 3.63 7.14
C GLY A 117 2.24 4.34 7.78
N SER A 118 2.26 5.67 7.80
CA SER A 118 1.20 6.51 8.39
C SER A 118 0.87 6.15 9.84
N GLY A 119 1.87 5.70 10.62
CA GLY A 119 1.70 5.35 12.03
C GLY A 119 1.34 6.54 12.90
N GLU A 120 1.74 7.74 12.49
CA GLU A 120 1.38 9.01 13.15
C GLU A 120 1.20 10.10 12.09
N HIS A 121 0.11 10.85 12.18
CA HIS A 121 -0.22 11.99 11.32
C HIS A 121 -1.41 12.76 11.91
N ASP A 122 -1.75 13.90 11.30
CA ASP A 122 -2.85 14.79 11.66
C ASP A 122 -3.97 14.85 10.59
N LEU A 123 -4.00 13.90 9.64
CA LEU A 123 -5.02 13.86 8.58
C LEU A 123 -6.38 13.37 9.08
N SER A 124 -6.40 12.59 10.14
CA SER A 124 -7.61 11.98 10.72
C SER A 124 -7.64 12.16 12.22
N GLU A 125 -8.84 12.09 12.81
CA GLU A 125 -9.03 12.27 14.25
C GLU A 125 -8.42 11.14 15.08
N ASN A 126 -8.45 9.92 14.56
CA ASN A 126 -7.88 8.74 15.22
C ASN A 126 -7.13 7.85 14.23
N ILE A 127 -6.20 7.07 14.75
CA ILE A 127 -5.47 6.04 13.99
C ILE A 127 -5.67 4.70 14.70
N VAL A 128 -6.18 3.72 14.00
CA VAL A 128 -6.45 2.37 14.51
C VAL A 128 -5.33 1.44 14.04
N HIS A 129 -4.48 1.00 14.96
CA HIS A 129 -3.36 0.12 14.65
C HIS A 129 -3.78 -1.35 14.81
N LEU A 130 -3.61 -2.17 13.77
CA LEU A 130 -3.65 -3.62 13.86
C LEU A 130 -2.25 -4.13 14.24
N VAL A 131 -2.09 -4.57 15.47
CA VAL A 131 -0.78 -4.89 16.07
C VAL A 131 -0.64 -6.39 16.28
N LEU A 132 0.46 -6.98 15.80
CA LEU A 132 0.84 -8.35 16.13
C LEU A 132 1.63 -8.38 17.44
N ALA A 133 1.18 -9.20 18.39
CA ALA A 133 1.81 -9.36 19.69
C ALA A 133 1.64 -10.79 20.24
N ARG A 134 2.41 -11.14 21.26
CA ARG A 134 2.35 -12.43 21.95
C ARG A 134 1.65 -12.29 23.30
N VAL A 135 0.69 -13.15 23.53
CA VAL A 135 0.10 -13.34 24.87
C VAL A 135 1.03 -14.24 25.70
N PRO A 136 1.13 -14.08 27.03
CA PRO A 136 1.82 -15.04 27.89
C PRO A 136 1.36 -16.48 27.64
N ASP A 137 2.29 -17.43 27.77
CA ASP A 137 2.05 -18.86 27.59
C ASP A 137 1.61 -19.28 26.16
N SER A 138 1.78 -18.41 25.18
CA SER A 138 1.55 -18.73 23.76
C SER A 138 2.65 -19.63 23.21
N PRO A 139 2.34 -20.48 22.20
CA PRO A 139 3.34 -21.28 21.52
C PRO A 139 4.49 -20.43 20.98
N GLU A 140 5.67 -21.02 20.89
CA GLU A 140 6.82 -20.39 20.23
C GLU A 140 6.59 -20.19 18.72
N GLY A 141 7.37 -19.32 18.12
CA GLY A 141 7.35 -19.04 16.68
C GLY A 141 6.07 -18.34 16.23
N THR A 142 5.76 -18.42 14.96
CA THR A 142 4.62 -17.72 14.34
C THR A 142 3.26 -18.21 14.85
N LYS A 143 3.18 -19.44 15.37
CA LYS A 143 1.94 -20.02 15.89
C LYS A 143 1.44 -19.38 17.20
N GLY A 144 2.28 -18.60 17.89
CA GLY A 144 1.93 -17.92 19.13
C GLY A 144 1.60 -16.43 18.94
N ILE A 145 1.41 -15.97 17.72
CA ILE A 145 1.15 -14.56 17.42
C ILE A 145 -0.36 -14.30 17.39
N SER A 146 -0.81 -13.29 18.13
CA SER A 146 -2.18 -12.81 18.17
C SER A 146 -2.27 -11.40 17.54
N MET A 147 -3.46 -10.99 17.10
CA MET A 147 -3.70 -9.67 16.52
C MET A 147 -4.58 -8.82 17.44
N PHE A 148 -4.24 -7.55 17.58
CA PHE A 148 -4.93 -6.62 18.47
C PHE A 148 -5.29 -5.33 17.72
N ILE A 149 -6.46 -4.77 18.01
CA ILE A 149 -6.82 -3.39 17.72
C ILE A 149 -6.22 -2.52 18.84
N VAL A 150 -5.39 -1.56 18.47
CA VAL A 150 -4.78 -0.60 19.40
C VAL A 150 -5.00 0.81 18.84
N PRO A 151 -6.02 1.54 19.30
CA PRO A 151 -6.31 2.88 18.80
C PRO A 151 -5.35 3.92 19.41
N LYS A 152 -5.06 4.99 18.66
CA LYS A 152 -4.28 6.15 19.14
C LYS A 152 -5.01 6.89 20.29
N TYR A 153 -6.32 7.04 20.15
CA TYR A 153 -7.22 7.48 21.21
C TYR A 153 -8.20 6.36 21.51
N ILE A 154 -8.42 6.10 22.81
CA ILE A 154 -9.40 5.10 23.24
C ILE A 154 -10.76 5.48 22.69
N VAL A 155 -11.52 4.49 22.27
CA VAL A 155 -12.86 4.69 21.71
C VAL A 155 -13.88 4.27 22.76
N ASN A 156 -14.78 5.17 23.12
CA ASN A 156 -15.88 4.92 24.04
C ASN A 156 -17.01 4.13 23.32
N ASP A 157 -17.91 3.53 24.08
CA ASP A 157 -19.03 2.73 23.54
C ASP A 157 -19.94 3.51 22.59
N ASP A 158 -20.00 4.82 22.72
CA ASP A 158 -20.75 5.73 21.84
C ASP A 158 -19.95 6.19 20.61
N SER A 159 -18.80 5.59 20.35
CA SER A 159 -17.84 5.93 19.29
C SER A 159 -17.15 7.29 19.45
N SER A 160 -17.33 7.98 20.56
CA SER A 160 -16.59 9.20 20.86
C SER A 160 -15.13 8.89 21.24
N LEU A 161 -14.23 9.85 21.05
CA LEU A 161 -12.83 9.71 21.42
C LEU A 161 -12.64 9.95 22.92
N GLY A 162 -12.03 9.01 23.60
CA GLY A 162 -11.62 9.07 24.98
C GLY A 162 -10.18 9.59 25.15
N GLU A 163 -9.50 9.09 26.17
CA GLU A 163 -8.12 9.47 26.47
C GLU A 163 -7.14 9.00 25.39
N ARG A 164 -6.02 9.72 25.28
CA ARG A 164 -4.91 9.29 24.43
C ARG A 164 -4.30 8.00 24.97
N ASN A 165 -4.20 7.01 24.11
CA ASN A 165 -3.57 5.75 24.44
C ASN A 165 -2.04 5.87 24.47
N ASN A 166 -1.35 4.97 25.16
CA ASN A 166 0.13 4.93 25.27
C ASN A 166 0.79 4.37 24.00
N VAL A 167 0.42 4.96 22.86
CA VAL A 167 1.02 4.69 21.54
C VAL A 167 1.73 5.94 21.07
N ASN A 168 3.05 5.86 20.86
CA ASN A 168 3.87 7.00 20.53
C ASN A 168 4.70 6.73 19.26
N CYS A 169 4.74 7.71 18.38
CA CYS A 169 5.74 7.74 17.31
C CYS A 169 7.03 8.32 17.88
N ILE A 170 8.06 7.50 18.00
CA ILE A 170 9.35 7.91 18.58
C ILE A 170 10.35 8.38 17.53
N SER A 171 10.15 8.01 16.26
CA SER A 171 10.92 8.55 15.13
C SER A 171 10.19 8.32 13.80
N ILE A 172 10.60 9.10 12.81
CA ILE A 172 10.18 8.97 11.40
C ILE A 172 11.43 8.67 10.58
N GLU A 173 11.32 7.70 9.68
CA GLU A 173 12.44 7.26 8.84
C GLU A 173 12.75 8.27 7.72
N GLU A 174 14.02 8.59 7.53
CA GLU A 174 14.53 9.23 6.33
C GLU A 174 14.64 8.18 5.21
N LYS A 175 13.98 8.41 4.08
CA LYS A 175 13.83 7.40 3.02
C LYS A 175 14.39 7.87 1.69
N LEU A 176 14.65 6.92 0.79
CA LEU A 176 15.05 7.18 -0.60
C LEU A 176 13.98 8.00 -1.37
N GLY A 177 12.71 7.73 -1.12
CA GLY A 177 11.57 8.37 -1.79
C GLY A 177 10.32 8.39 -0.93
N ILE A 178 9.22 8.91 -1.49
CA ILE A 178 7.90 9.00 -0.84
C ILE A 178 8.00 9.80 0.48
N HIS A 179 8.74 10.90 0.46
CA HIS A 179 9.03 11.69 1.66
C HIS A 179 7.77 12.28 2.32
N GLY A 180 6.71 12.55 1.52
CA GLY A 180 5.45 13.05 2.03
C GLY A 180 4.56 12.01 2.74
N SER A 181 4.98 10.72 2.78
CA SER A 181 4.30 9.67 3.54
C SER A 181 5.16 9.27 4.73
N PRO A 182 4.75 9.53 5.99
CA PRO A 182 5.55 9.19 7.16
C PRO A 182 5.68 7.67 7.30
N THR A 183 6.88 7.20 7.57
CA THR A 183 7.18 5.82 7.96
C THR A 183 7.71 5.85 9.37
N CYS A 184 6.93 5.36 10.32
CA CYS A 184 7.11 5.59 11.74
C CYS A 184 7.76 4.42 12.45
N VAL A 185 8.49 4.73 13.51
CA VAL A 185 8.83 3.80 14.59
C VAL A 185 7.83 4.05 15.71
N MET A 186 7.00 3.03 16.01
CA MET A 186 5.91 3.11 16.98
C MET A 186 6.29 2.38 18.26
N GLU A 187 6.23 3.10 19.38
CA GLU A 187 6.39 2.53 20.72
C GLU A 187 5.02 2.33 21.37
N TYR A 188 4.82 1.14 21.88
CA TYR A 188 3.69 0.75 22.71
C TYR A 188 4.19 0.57 24.14
N ASN A 189 3.76 1.43 25.05
CA ASN A 189 4.22 1.43 26.45
C ASN A 189 3.04 1.12 27.41
N GLY A 190 2.61 -0.14 27.42
CA GLY A 190 1.42 -0.55 28.13
C GLY A 190 0.14 -0.01 27.48
N ALA A 191 0.14 0.15 26.14
CA ALA A 191 -1.02 0.63 25.40
C ALA A 191 -2.20 -0.33 25.51
N ILE A 192 -3.40 0.20 25.66
CA ILE A 192 -4.62 -0.61 25.71
C ILE A 192 -4.90 -1.17 24.33
N GLY A 193 -5.09 -2.48 24.26
CA GLY A 193 -5.40 -3.21 23.03
C GLY A 193 -6.54 -4.21 23.21
N TYR A 194 -7.23 -4.50 22.13
CA TYR A 194 -8.39 -5.40 22.10
C TYR A 194 -8.09 -6.58 21.17
N LEU A 195 -8.20 -7.80 21.67
CA LEU A 195 -7.94 -9.01 20.88
C LEU A 195 -8.91 -9.11 19.70
N VAL A 196 -8.38 -9.37 18.50
CA VAL A 196 -9.18 -9.65 17.31
C VAL A 196 -9.30 -11.16 17.12
N GLY A 197 -10.52 -11.65 17.09
CA GLY A 197 -10.80 -13.08 16.92
C GLY A 197 -10.18 -13.97 18.00
N GLU A 198 -9.52 -15.03 17.60
CA GLU A 198 -8.94 -16.03 18.52
C GLU A 198 -7.47 -15.78 18.83
N LYS A 199 -7.03 -16.11 20.06
CA LYS A 199 -5.60 -16.11 20.40
C LYS A 199 -4.82 -17.02 19.47
N ASN A 200 -3.58 -16.62 19.19
CA ASN A 200 -2.63 -17.42 18.38
C ASN A 200 -3.03 -17.61 16.90
N ARG A 201 -4.01 -16.83 16.41
CA ARG A 201 -4.43 -16.79 15.02
C ARG A 201 -4.06 -15.49 14.31
N GLY A 202 -3.37 -14.59 15.01
CA GLY A 202 -3.13 -13.22 14.53
C GLY A 202 -2.38 -13.14 13.21
N LEU A 203 -1.42 -14.03 12.95
CA LEU A 203 -0.70 -14.04 11.68
C LEU A 203 -1.62 -14.42 10.51
N SER A 204 -2.49 -15.43 10.67
CA SER A 204 -3.44 -15.80 9.62
C SER A 204 -4.44 -14.67 9.32
N TYR A 205 -4.87 -13.94 10.34
CA TYR A 205 -5.75 -12.77 10.17
C TYR A 205 -5.04 -11.60 9.48
N MET A 206 -3.77 -11.39 9.83
CA MET A 206 -2.96 -10.35 9.19
C MET A 206 -2.69 -10.63 7.71
N PHE A 207 -2.70 -11.90 7.26
CA PHE A 207 -2.57 -12.23 5.85
C PHE A 207 -3.71 -11.68 4.99
N THR A 208 -4.93 -11.57 5.53
CA THR A 208 -6.02 -10.86 4.85
C THR A 208 -5.61 -9.44 4.47
N THR A 209 -5.08 -8.70 5.45
CA THR A 209 -4.58 -7.34 5.28
C THR A 209 -3.39 -7.25 4.31
N ILE A 210 -2.45 -8.21 4.42
CA ILE A 210 -1.24 -8.26 3.57
C ILE A 210 -1.61 -8.53 2.10
N ASN A 211 -2.57 -9.40 1.82
CA ASN A 211 -2.98 -9.70 0.44
C ASN A 211 -3.58 -8.48 -0.25
N GLU A 212 -4.40 -7.70 0.45
CA GLU A 212 -4.88 -6.40 -0.04
C GLU A 212 -3.72 -5.45 -0.35
N ALA A 213 -2.75 -5.37 0.56
CA ALA A 213 -1.56 -4.54 0.36
C ALA A 213 -0.72 -4.99 -0.85
N ARG A 214 -0.54 -6.29 -1.08
CA ARG A 214 0.21 -6.83 -2.23
C ARG A 214 -0.35 -6.37 -3.56
N ILE A 215 -1.67 -6.44 -3.72
CA ILE A 215 -2.34 -6.00 -4.94
C ILE A 215 -2.10 -4.50 -5.16
N ARG A 216 -2.25 -3.68 -4.11
CA ARG A 216 -2.02 -2.23 -4.20
C ARG A 216 -0.59 -1.86 -4.54
N VAL A 217 0.39 -2.56 -3.97
CA VAL A 217 1.81 -2.33 -4.26
C VAL A 217 2.13 -2.59 -5.74
N GLY A 218 1.52 -3.58 -6.38
CA GLY A 218 1.57 -3.74 -7.84
C GLY A 218 1.04 -2.51 -8.58
N GLY A 219 -0.10 -1.96 -8.12
CA GLY A 219 -0.67 -0.71 -8.66
C GLY A 219 0.24 0.50 -8.50
N HIS A 220 0.99 0.60 -7.39
CA HIS A 220 1.98 1.66 -7.20
C HIS A 220 3.12 1.60 -8.22
N GLY A 221 3.61 0.39 -8.52
CA GLY A 221 4.62 0.16 -9.55
C GLY A 221 4.14 0.60 -10.94
N LEU A 222 2.94 0.21 -11.31
CA LEU A 222 2.29 0.62 -12.57
C LEU A 222 2.15 2.15 -12.64
N ALA A 223 1.65 2.79 -11.58
CA ALA A 223 1.42 4.23 -11.54
C ALA A 223 2.73 5.04 -11.71
N CYS A 224 3.81 4.64 -11.01
CA CYS A 224 5.12 5.27 -11.19
C CYS A 224 5.65 5.11 -12.62
N THR A 225 5.50 3.92 -13.21
CA THR A 225 5.92 3.65 -14.58
C THR A 225 5.12 4.48 -15.58
N THR A 226 3.80 4.59 -15.38
CA THR A 226 2.90 5.40 -16.21
C THR A 226 3.28 6.89 -16.15
N GLY A 227 3.51 7.45 -14.97
CA GLY A 227 3.91 8.83 -14.79
C GLY A 227 5.29 9.13 -15.42
N ALA A 228 6.25 8.24 -15.19
CA ALA A 228 7.58 8.35 -15.80
C ALA A 228 7.54 8.30 -17.34
N LEU A 229 6.71 7.40 -17.91
CA LEU A 229 6.50 7.30 -19.36
C LEU A 229 5.90 8.59 -19.94
N GLN A 230 4.86 9.12 -19.30
CA GLN A 230 4.20 10.36 -19.77
C GLN A 230 5.19 11.53 -19.80
N GLY A 231 5.94 11.73 -18.73
CA GLY A 231 6.95 12.77 -18.65
C GLY A 231 8.08 12.56 -19.68
N ALA A 232 8.62 11.34 -19.78
CA ALA A 232 9.69 11.03 -20.74
C ALA A 232 9.23 11.20 -22.20
N ALA A 233 7.99 10.81 -22.51
CA ALA A 233 7.44 10.97 -23.86
C ALA A 233 7.23 12.45 -24.22
N GLN A 234 6.77 13.28 -23.27
CA GLN A 234 6.66 14.72 -23.49
C GLN A 234 8.03 15.35 -23.66
N TYR A 235 8.97 15.07 -22.76
CA TYR A 235 10.35 15.58 -22.86
C TYR A 235 10.99 15.19 -24.19
N ALA A 236 10.79 13.96 -24.66
CA ALA A 236 11.37 13.50 -25.93
C ALA A 236 10.79 14.22 -27.16
N ARG A 237 9.54 14.71 -27.09
CA ARG A 237 8.92 15.52 -28.14
C ARG A 237 9.40 16.98 -28.15
N ASP A 238 9.79 17.49 -26.98
CA ASP A 238 10.15 18.92 -26.83
C ASP A 238 11.65 19.14 -26.94
N ARG A 239 12.48 18.15 -26.61
CA ARG A 239 13.93 18.27 -26.56
C ARG A 239 14.55 18.16 -27.96
N VAL A 240 15.14 19.23 -28.42
CA VAL A 240 15.98 19.26 -29.66
C VAL A 240 17.43 18.94 -29.25
N GLN A 241 17.99 17.82 -29.75
CA GLN A 241 19.38 17.48 -29.51
C GLN A 241 19.89 16.45 -30.52
N GLY A 242 21.01 16.78 -31.15
CA GLY A 242 21.69 15.90 -32.11
C GLY A 242 20.92 15.77 -33.43
N ARG A 243 21.49 15.00 -34.34
CA ARG A 243 20.86 14.65 -35.62
C ARG A 243 20.62 13.15 -35.67
N PRO A 244 19.37 12.70 -35.86
CA PRO A 244 19.05 11.29 -36.01
C PRO A 244 19.83 10.62 -37.15
N VAL A 245 20.24 9.39 -36.96
CA VAL A 245 20.95 8.63 -37.98
C VAL A 245 20.10 8.48 -39.25
N GLY A 246 20.69 8.77 -40.40
CA GLY A 246 20.01 8.69 -41.71
C GLY A 246 19.19 9.92 -42.07
N MET A 247 19.02 10.90 -41.18
CA MET A 247 18.30 12.14 -41.47
C MET A 247 19.22 13.17 -42.14
N SER A 248 18.71 13.95 -43.13
CA SER A 248 19.45 15.04 -43.74
C SER A 248 19.70 16.19 -42.74
N LYS A 249 20.65 17.09 -43.00
CA LYS A 249 20.86 18.27 -42.15
C LYS A 249 19.65 19.20 -42.17
N GLU A 250 18.96 19.28 -43.27
CA GLU A 250 17.78 20.16 -43.43
C GLU A 250 16.61 19.63 -42.61
N ASP A 251 16.29 18.34 -42.76
CA ASP A 251 15.20 17.68 -42.02
C ASP A 251 15.47 17.68 -40.51
N ALA A 252 16.74 17.59 -40.11
CA ALA A 252 17.13 17.55 -38.68
C ALA A 252 16.99 18.89 -37.96
N LYS A 253 16.76 20.01 -38.66
CA LYS A 253 16.61 21.33 -38.00
C LYS A 253 15.44 21.39 -37.02
N ASN A 254 14.40 20.65 -37.29
CA ASN A 254 13.19 20.58 -36.45
C ASN A 254 13.02 19.23 -35.74
N SER A 255 14.01 18.35 -35.83
CA SER A 255 13.93 17.03 -35.17
C SER A 255 14.14 17.16 -33.66
N THR A 256 13.46 16.31 -32.92
CA THR A 256 13.60 16.21 -31.49
C THR A 256 14.19 14.85 -31.11
N ILE A 257 14.50 14.64 -29.85
CA ILE A 257 15.16 13.37 -29.46
C ILE A 257 14.27 12.14 -29.68
N ILE A 258 12.94 12.29 -29.81
CA ILE A 258 12.05 11.17 -30.16
C ILE A 258 12.36 10.57 -31.54
N ASP A 259 13.01 11.32 -32.41
CA ASP A 259 13.39 10.83 -33.74
C ASP A 259 14.62 9.91 -33.72
N HIS A 260 15.35 9.86 -32.60
CA HIS A 260 16.46 8.91 -32.44
C HIS A 260 15.93 7.50 -32.17
N ALA A 261 16.48 6.51 -32.87
CA ALA A 261 16.01 5.13 -32.80
C ALA A 261 16.08 4.54 -31.39
N ASP A 262 17.12 4.84 -30.61
CA ASP A 262 17.28 4.32 -29.26
C ASP A 262 16.29 4.97 -28.27
N VAL A 263 16.01 6.26 -28.40
CA VAL A 263 14.98 6.93 -27.60
C VAL A 263 13.59 6.32 -27.87
N ARG A 264 13.26 6.06 -29.14
CA ARG A 264 12.03 5.34 -29.51
C ARG A 264 11.99 3.94 -28.93
N ARG A 265 13.09 3.20 -29.01
CA ARG A 265 13.18 1.87 -28.40
C ARG A 265 12.86 1.92 -26.90
N MET A 266 13.48 2.85 -26.17
CA MET A 266 13.23 3.02 -24.74
C MET A 266 11.76 3.36 -24.46
N LEU A 267 11.19 4.35 -25.13
CA LEU A 267 9.78 4.73 -24.99
C LEU A 267 8.82 3.57 -25.30
N MET A 268 9.06 2.84 -26.40
CA MET A 268 8.24 1.67 -26.77
C MET A 268 8.37 0.55 -25.76
N THR A 269 9.56 0.32 -25.20
CA THR A 269 9.77 -0.68 -24.14
C THR A 269 8.96 -0.31 -22.91
N ILE A 270 9.08 0.93 -22.41
CA ILE A 270 8.31 1.38 -21.25
C ILE A 270 6.81 1.26 -21.52
N LYS A 271 6.35 1.68 -22.69
CA LYS A 271 4.93 1.63 -23.09
C LYS A 271 4.39 0.20 -23.14
N ALA A 272 5.10 -0.71 -23.80
CA ALA A 272 4.67 -2.09 -23.94
C ALA A 272 4.54 -2.81 -22.58
N TYR A 273 5.53 -2.60 -21.72
CA TYR A 273 5.48 -3.18 -20.38
C TYR A 273 4.46 -2.51 -19.47
N SER A 274 4.26 -1.17 -19.57
CA SER A 274 3.18 -0.50 -18.84
C SER A 274 1.81 -1.05 -19.20
N ASP A 275 1.57 -1.35 -20.47
CA ASP A 275 0.29 -1.93 -20.92
C ASP A 275 0.13 -3.38 -20.42
N ALA A 276 1.20 -4.16 -20.44
CA ALA A 276 1.19 -5.53 -19.91
C ALA A 276 0.96 -5.56 -18.38
N MET A 277 1.60 -4.65 -17.64
CA MET A 277 1.39 -4.48 -16.21
C MET A 277 -0.07 -4.10 -15.90
N ARG A 278 -0.61 -3.16 -16.67
CA ARG A 278 -2.01 -2.70 -16.51
C ARG A 278 -2.97 -3.84 -16.77
N TYR A 279 -2.76 -4.61 -17.83
CA TYR A 279 -3.56 -5.79 -18.11
C TYR A 279 -3.53 -6.78 -16.94
N MET A 280 -2.33 -7.11 -16.43
CA MET A 280 -2.18 -8.03 -15.30
C MET A 280 -2.85 -7.51 -14.03
N MET A 281 -2.70 -6.21 -13.73
CA MET A 281 -3.36 -5.57 -12.58
C MET A 281 -4.88 -5.64 -12.68
N TYR A 282 -5.43 -5.32 -13.86
CA TYR A 282 -6.88 -5.32 -14.06
C TYR A 282 -7.46 -6.73 -14.10
N ASP A 283 -6.74 -7.70 -14.69
CA ASP A 283 -7.11 -9.12 -14.62
C ASP A 283 -7.17 -9.61 -13.15
N ASN A 284 -6.17 -9.26 -12.35
CA ASN A 284 -6.16 -9.62 -10.92
C ASN A 284 -7.32 -8.96 -10.14
N GLN A 285 -7.62 -7.69 -10.40
CA GLN A 285 -8.75 -7.01 -9.75
C GLN A 285 -10.11 -7.58 -10.20
N MET A 286 -10.23 -8.01 -11.46
CA MET A 286 -11.41 -8.69 -11.94
C MET A 286 -11.64 -10.04 -11.22
N MET A 287 -10.56 -10.72 -10.77
CA MET A 287 -10.71 -11.92 -9.96
C MET A 287 -11.36 -11.63 -8.60
N LEU A 288 -11.08 -10.45 -8.02
CA LEU A 288 -11.79 -10.01 -6.81
C LEU A 288 -13.27 -9.70 -7.10
N ASP A 289 -13.56 -9.09 -8.24
CA ASP A 289 -14.95 -8.87 -8.64
C ASP A 289 -15.71 -10.21 -8.81
N PHE A 290 -15.09 -11.23 -9.39
CA PHE A 290 -15.66 -12.56 -9.49
C PHE A 290 -15.84 -13.21 -8.11
N LEU A 291 -14.88 -13.07 -7.22
CA LEU A 291 -14.94 -13.63 -5.87
C LEU A 291 -16.09 -13.02 -5.05
N TYR A 292 -16.29 -11.71 -5.12
CA TYR A 292 -17.25 -11.00 -4.27
C TYR A 292 -18.64 -10.86 -4.92
N PHE A 293 -18.73 -10.72 -6.22
CA PHE A 293 -19.97 -10.41 -6.93
C PHE A 293 -20.40 -11.49 -7.93
N GLY A 294 -19.56 -12.50 -8.19
CA GLY A 294 -19.81 -13.56 -9.16
C GLY A 294 -20.81 -14.63 -8.70
N ASN A 295 -21.25 -15.47 -9.64
CA ASN A 295 -21.90 -16.73 -9.35
C ASN A 295 -20.88 -17.75 -8.80
N ASP A 296 -21.34 -18.96 -8.43
CA ASP A 296 -20.47 -19.96 -7.77
C ASP A 296 -19.27 -20.37 -8.63
N ASP A 297 -19.46 -20.58 -9.93
CA ASP A 297 -18.35 -20.92 -10.85
C ASP A 297 -17.35 -19.77 -10.98
N GLN A 298 -17.82 -18.53 -11.01
CA GLN A 298 -16.98 -17.34 -11.07
C GLN A 298 -16.22 -17.13 -9.76
N ARG A 299 -16.84 -17.42 -8.62
CA ARG A 299 -16.18 -17.34 -7.31
C ARG A 299 -15.04 -18.34 -7.20
N GLU A 300 -15.27 -19.60 -7.55
CA GLU A 300 -14.23 -20.63 -7.54
C GLU A 300 -13.07 -20.26 -8.48
N TYR A 301 -13.37 -19.79 -9.69
CA TYR A 301 -12.38 -19.32 -10.64
C TYR A 301 -11.61 -18.10 -10.12
N GLY A 302 -12.32 -17.12 -9.54
CA GLY A 302 -11.74 -15.89 -8.97
C GLY A 302 -10.80 -16.19 -7.81
N GLU A 303 -11.17 -17.10 -6.91
CA GLU A 303 -10.34 -17.54 -5.78
C GLU A 303 -9.05 -18.21 -6.27
N ALA A 304 -9.17 -19.21 -7.14
CA ALA A 304 -8.03 -19.99 -7.63
C ALA A 304 -7.06 -19.12 -8.45
N ARG A 305 -7.58 -18.36 -9.42
CA ARG A 305 -6.75 -17.52 -10.30
C ARG A 305 -6.22 -16.29 -9.57
N GLY A 306 -7.02 -15.63 -8.73
CA GLY A 306 -6.59 -14.48 -7.93
C GLY A 306 -5.49 -14.85 -6.94
N GLY A 307 -5.60 -16.01 -6.30
CA GLY A 307 -4.56 -16.57 -5.42
C GLY A 307 -3.23 -16.76 -6.15
N LEU A 308 -3.26 -17.22 -7.40
CA LEU A 308 -2.06 -17.35 -8.25
C LEU A 308 -1.53 -15.99 -8.71
N LEU A 309 -2.40 -15.10 -9.18
CA LEU A 309 -1.98 -13.83 -9.80
C LEU A 309 -1.45 -12.82 -8.78
N THR A 310 -1.97 -12.79 -7.56
CA THR A 310 -1.59 -11.78 -6.57
C THR A 310 -0.09 -11.73 -6.27
N PRO A 311 0.61 -12.82 -5.93
CA PRO A 311 2.05 -12.77 -5.70
C PRO A 311 2.83 -12.49 -6.99
N ILE A 312 2.37 -13.00 -8.15
CA ILE A 312 3.03 -12.78 -9.45
C ILE A 312 2.94 -11.30 -9.82
N SER A 313 1.73 -10.71 -9.74
CA SER A 313 1.51 -9.30 -10.07
C SER A 313 2.40 -8.40 -9.21
N LYS A 314 2.42 -8.62 -7.89
CA LYS A 314 3.25 -7.83 -6.98
C LYS A 314 4.73 -7.94 -7.35
N SER A 315 5.27 -9.16 -7.51
CA SER A 315 6.68 -9.36 -7.76
C SER A 315 7.09 -8.82 -9.13
N TRP A 316 6.42 -9.26 -10.20
CA TRP A 316 6.78 -8.91 -11.57
C TRP A 316 6.63 -7.41 -11.85
N ILE A 317 5.51 -6.79 -11.44
CA ILE A 317 5.28 -5.36 -11.68
C ILE A 317 6.29 -4.52 -10.90
N SER A 318 6.55 -4.85 -9.64
CA SER A 318 7.46 -4.05 -8.82
C SER A 318 8.92 -4.14 -9.28
N ASP A 319 9.42 -5.32 -9.62
CA ASP A 319 10.77 -5.50 -10.14
C ASP A 319 10.95 -4.72 -11.45
N LEU A 320 10.03 -4.91 -12.39
CA LEU A 320 10.09 -4.27 -13.70
C LEU A 320 9.92 -2.75 -13.64
N SER A 321 9.11 -2.24 -12.72
CA SER A 321 8.90 -0.79 -12.56
C SER A 321 10.19 -0.03 -12.22
N VAL A 322 11.09 -0.65 -11.46
CA VAL A 322 12.41 -0.05 -11.14
C VAL A 322 13.24 0.11 -12.42
N GLU A 323 13.26 -0.90 -13.27
CA GLU A 323 13.99 -0.86 -14.54
C GLU A 323 13.42 0.19 -15.50
N LEU A 324 12.09 0.23 -15.63
CA LEU A 324 11.41 1.12 -16.56
C LEU A 324 11.48 2.59 -16.13
N THR A 325 11.37 2.89 -14.84
CA THR A 325 11.55 4.27 -14.33
C THR A 325 13.00 4.72 -14.45
N SER A 326 13.99 3.83 -14.27
CA SER A 326 15.40 4.11 -14.58
C SER A 326 15.60 4.41 -16.07
N MET A 327 14.95 3.65 -16.95
CA MET A 327 14.99 3.90 -18.40
C MET A 327 14.39 5.26 -18.77
N ALA A 328 13.34 5.69 -18.09
CA ALA A 328 12.76 7.02 -18.27
C ALA A 328 13.76 8.13 -17.91
N ILE A 329 14.56 7.97 -16.84
CA ILE A 329 15.64 8.90 -16.49
C ILE A 329 16.67 9.00 -17.63
N GLN A 330 17.01 7.88 -18.28
CA GLN A 330 17.95 7.87 -19.41
C GLN A 330 17.46 8.72 -20.59
N ILE A 331 16.14 8.72 -20.88
CA ILE A 331 15.55 9.55 -21.94
C ILE A 331 15.78 11.05 -21.68
N TYR A 332 15.73 11.48 -20.41
CA TYR A 332 16.03 12.86 -20.04
C TYR A 332 17.52 13.20 -20.10
N GLY A 333 18.41 12.20 -20.17
CA GLY A 333 19.85 12.42 -20.10
C GLY A 333 20.26 13.06 -18.78
N GLY A 334 21.19 14.01 -18.79
CA GLY A 334 21.63 14.73 -17.57
C GLY A 334 20.50 15.42 -16.81
N MET A 335 19.48 15.89 -17.51
CA MET A 335 18.28 16.47 -16.89
C MET A 335 17.48 15.46 -16.07
N GLY A 336 17.57 14.17 -16.35
CA GLY A 336 16.92 13.12 -15.55
C GLY A 336 17.51 12.97 -14.14
N TYR A 337 18.70 13.49 -13.90
CA TYR A 337 19.34 13.49 -12.58
C TYR A 337 19.04 14.77 -11.77
N VAL A 338 18.35 15.73 -12.36
CA VAL A 338 18.03 17.03 -11.75
C VAL A 338 16.63 16.98 -11.15
N GLU A 339 16.52 17.39 -9.87
CA GLU A 339 15.25 17.27 -9.09
C GLU A 339 14.09 18.04 -9.73
N GLU A 340 14.35 19.22 -10.34
CA GLU A 340 13.31 20.08 -10.91
C GLU A 340 12.54 19.42 -12.06
N THR A 341 13.12 18.41 -12.72
CA THR A 341 12.43 17.69 -13.80
C THR A 341 11.38 16.71 -13.30
N GLY A 342 11.47 16.29 -12.04
CA GLY A 342 10.55 15.41 -11.38
C GLY A 342 10.64 13.93 -11.78
N VAL A 343 11.34 13.55 -12.86
CA VAL A 343 11.34 12.16 -13.35
C VAL A 343 12.04 11.20 -12.37
N ALA A 344 13.09 11.65 -11.68
CA ALA A 344 13.80 10.86 -10.69
C ALA A 344 12.94 10.48 -9.48
N GLN A 345 11.89 11.24 -9.18
CA GLN A 345 10.95 10.92 -8.10
C GLN A 345 10.25 9.59 -8.33
N TYR A 346 9.88 9.25 -9.57
CA TYR A 346 9.21 7.97 -9.87
C TYR A 346 10.12 6.79 -9.57
N TYR A 347 11.40 6.87 -9.92
CA TYR A 347 12.40 5.84 -9.63
C TYR A 347 12.60 5.67 -8.12
N ARG A 348 12.75 6.78 -7.37
CA ARG A 348 12.89 6.72 -5.92
C ARG A 348 11.61 6.22 -5.25
N ALA A 349 10.46 6.70 -5.72
CA ALA A 349 9.16 6.34 -5.17
C ALA A 349 8.84 4.86 -5.39
N VAL A 350 9.17 4.27 -6.54
CA VAL A 350 8.88 2.87 -6.83
C VAL A 350 9.87 1.92 -6.17
N SER A 351 11.05 2.40 -5.79
CA SER A 351 12.15 1.55 -5.31
C SER A 351 11.81 0.73 -4.05
N TYR A 352 10.83 1.13 -3.24
CA TYR A 352 10.39 0.32 -2.10
C TYR A 352 9.51 -0.87 -2.52
N THR A 353 8.82 -0.80 -3.66
CA THR A 353 7.78 -1.76 -4.05
C THR A 353 8.33 -3.15 -4.34
N HIS A 354 9.58 -3.24 -4.80
CA HIS A 354 10.24 -4.53 -5.10
C HIS A 354 10.91 -5.16 -3.88
N LEU A 355 10.94 -4.47 -2.73
CA LEU A 355 11.47 -5.07 -1.51
C LEU A 355 10.61 -6.26 -1.09
N ARG A 356 11.29 -7.36 -0.75
CA ARG A 356 10.65 -8.66 -0.48
C ARG A 356 10.44 -8.91 1.02
N ALA A 357 10.10 -7.87 1.76
CA ALA A 357 9.69 -8.01 3.15
C ALA A 357 8.37 -8.79 3.23
N HIS A 358 8.28 -9.76 4.13
CA HIS A 358 7.12 -10.62 4.38
C HIS A 358 6.71 -11.57 3.23
N GLU A 359 7.47 -11.67 2.14
CA GLU A 359 7.15 -12.59 1.04
C GLU A 359 7.66 -14.01 1.25
N THR A 360 8.61 -14.19 2.15
CA THR A 360 9.21 -15.48 2.50
C THR A 360 8.55 -16.16 3.70
N ILE A 361 7.46 -15.59 4.22
CA ILE A 361 6.69 -16.20 5.30
C ILE A 361 5.74 -17.22 4.65
N ASN A 362 6.16 -18.47 4.64
CA ASN A 362 5.35 -19.64 4.26
C ASN A 362 4.70 -20.25 5.50
#